data_963b8c1183a66fffd3220c92792a4ddf
#
_entry.id   963b8c1183a66fffd3220c92792a4ddf
#
_cell.length_a   1.000
_cell.length_b   1.000
_cell.length_c   1.000
_cell.angle_alpha   90.00
_cell.angle_beta   90.00
_cell.angle_gamma   90.00
#
_symmetry.space_group_name_H-M   'P 1'
#
loop_
_entity.id
_entity.type
_entity.pdbx_description
1 polymer ?
#
loop_
_entity_poly.entity_id
_entity_poly.type
_entity_poly.pdbx_seq_one_letter_code
_entity_poly.pdbx_strand_id
1 'polypeptide(L)'
;MAVGVILTSLYFFPFSFTFLPTVNTKMAMAGVGLVLLGLQLGRARNSIFSKDMVTISLYALMVSFTSFIAVTLNETRDYTYVSYIISMWVWLSAAYVAVKYMRTVHGYISVELVCNYLIAVCVFQCVSALVIDFVPTVKNFALTYIADLGPTEMELMKETGRLFGFGAALDPAGSRFAAVLTIIVFMATRLAATNRNKYLVGYILAFIFIAIVGNMIARTTTVGVIIALAFLLYSIGLHRMAISKSTGRIILWFVGILVVAVPLLTILYHTNEQFHDNIRFAFEGFFSLAEKGRWEVNSNEILKNMIVFPDNLKTWIVGDGYMLDPTGVDPYYTGPDWGGYYQATDIGYLRFIFYSGLIGLVAMALFIWKAGRISMLKFKDQQTLFWLLLAVNYAVWFKVSTDIFLALALFLVIDKQENEEYEKRLKLPE
;
A
#
# COMPACT_ATOMS: atom_id res chain seq x y z
N MET A 1 -12.46 -5.66 18.52
CA MET A 1 -11.32 -5.03 17.85
C MET A 1 -10.47 -6.05 17.07
N ALA A 2 -9.99 -7.14 17.65
CA ALA A 2 -9.14 -8.13 16.96
C ALA A 2 -9.76 -8.68 15.66
N VAL A 3 -11.03 -9.13 15.69
CA VAL A 3 -11.75 -9.60 14.50
C VAL A 3 -11.79 -8.55 13.39
N GLY A 4 -11.96 -7.27 13.76
CA GLY A 4 -11.94 -6.17 12.78
C GLY A 4 -10.56 -5.95 12.15
N VAL A 5 -9.48 -6.14 12.90
CA VAL A 5 -8.11 -6.08 12.37
C VAL A 5 -7.90 -7.23 11.38
N ILE A 6 -8.31 -8.46 11.72
CA ILE A 6 -8.22 -9.61 10.81
C ILE A 6 -9.04 -9.36 9.54
N LEU A 7 -10.30 -8.93 9.66
CA LEU A 7 -11.15 -8.66 8.52
C LEU A 7 -10.56 -7.56 7.62
N THR A 8 -10.06 -6.47 8.22
CA THR A 8 -9.40 -5.40 7.47
C THR A 8 -8.08 -5.87 6.85
N SER A 9 -7.37 -6.81 7.49
CA SER A 9 -6.17 -7.44 6.94
C SER A 9 -6.49 -8.27 5.71
N LEU A 10 -7.55 -9.08 5.73
CA LEU A 10 -8.03 -9.87 4.57
C LEU A 10 -8.41 -8.99 3.37
N TYR A 11 -8.81 -7.75 3.64
CA TYR A 11 -9.06 -6.74 2.62
C TYR A 11 -7.77 -6.10 2.12
N PHE A 12 -6.94 -5.59 3.05
CA PHE A 12 -5.79 -4.72 2.74
C PHE A 12 -4.56 -5.52 2.29
N PHE A 13 -4.40 -6.74 2.80
CA PHE A 13 -3.41 -7.72 2.38
C PHE A 13 -4.12 -9.01 1.94
N PRO A 14 -4.79 -8.97 0.78
CA PRO A 14 -5.53 -10.13 0.29
C PRO A 14 -4.58 -11.25 -0.09
N PHE A 15 -5.02 -12.48 0.11
CA PHE A 15 -4.36 -13.69 -0.31
C PHE A 15 -5.37 -14.73 -0.77
N SER A 16 -4.92 -15.71 -1.55
CA SER A 16 -5.69 -16.85 -2.01
C SER A 16 -5.31 -18.10 -1.20
N PHE A 17 -6.23 -19.05 -1.07
CA PHE A 17 -5.91 -20.35 -0.51
C PHE A 17 -5.52 -21.33 -1.63
N THR A 18 -4.61 -22.28 -1.34
CA THR A 18 -4.16 -23.28 -2.30
C THR A 18 -5.29 -24.15 -2.85
N PHE A 19 -6.34 -24.38 -2.04
CA PHE A 19 -7.55 -25.11 -2.46
C PHE A 19 -8.52 -24.24 -3.28
N LEU A 20 -8.35 -22.92 -3.34
CA LEU A 20 -9.15 -21.98 -4.11
C LEU A 20 -8.28 -20.82 -4.65
N PRO A 21 -7.32 -21.10 -5.54
CA PRO A 21 -6.29 -20.13 -5.95
C PRO A 21 -6.84 -18.95 -6.80
N THR A 22 -7.99 -19.15 -7.43
CA THR A 22 -8.61 -18.13 -8.30
C THR A 22 -9.37 -17.03 -7.54
N VAL A 23 -9.72 -17.26 -6.27
CA VAL A 23 -10.50 -16.33 -5.44
C VAL A 23 -9.71 -15.93 -4.22
N ASN A 24 -9.24 -14.69 -4.18
CA ASN A 24 -8.60 -14.16 -2.99
C ASN A 24 -9.60 -13.64 -1.95
N THR A 25 -9.13 -13.43 -0.72
CA THR A 25 -9.94 -12.98 0.42
C THR A 25 -10.68 -11.68 0.15
N LYS A 26 -10.10 -10.75 -0.60
CA LYS A 26 -10.72 -9.49 -1.01
C LYS A 26 -11.91 -9.73 -1.96
N MET A 27 -11.78 -10.66 -2.90
CA MET A 27 -12.88 -11.04 -3.80
C MET A 27 -14.04 -11.66 -3.02
N ALA A 28 -13.74 -12.54 -2.07
CA ALA A 28 -14.77 -13.10 -1.18
C ALA A 28 -15.50 -12.02 -0.39
N MET A 29 -14.75 -11.05 0.18
CA MET A 29 -15.34 -9.89 0.85
C MET A 29 -16.19 -9.04 -0.12
N ALA A 30 -15.73 -8.85 -1.36
CA ALA A 30 -16.49 -8.10 -2.36
C ALA A 30 -17.83 -8.76 -2.69
N GLY A 31 -17.89 -10.09 -2.77
CA GLY A 31 -19.15 -10.82 -2.92
C GLY A 31 -20.15 -10.50 -1.81
N VAL A 32 -19.68 -10.55 -0.55
CA VAL A 32 -20.49 -10.13 0.62
C VAL A 32 -20.90 -8.66 0.50
N GLY A 33 -19.98 -7.80 0.10
CA GLY A 33 -20.24 -6.35 -0.08
C GLY A 33 -21.30 -6.07 -1.11
N LEU A 34 -21.28 -6.75 -2.25
CA LEU A 34 -22.29 -6.61 -3.31
C LEU A 34 -23.69 -7.03 -2.83
N VAL A 35 -23.77 -8.14 -2.08
CA VAL A 35 -25.05 -8.57 -1.47
C VAL A 35 -25.57 -7.52 -0.50
N LEU A 36 -24.71 -6.99 0.38
CA LEU A 36 -25.10 -5.95 1.34
C LEU A 36 -25.53 -4.65 0.66
N LEU A 37 -24.83 -4.23 -0.41
CA LEU A 37 -25.23 -3.07 -1.22
C LEU A 37 -26.55 -3.32 -1.93
N GLY A 38 -26.77 -4.51 -2.50
CA GLY A 38 -28.04 -4.90 -3.14
C GLY A 38 -29.22 -4.85 -2.17
N LEU A 39 -29.05 -5.34 -0.94
CA LEU A 39 -30.07 -5.27 0.10
C LEU A 39 -30.38 -3.82 0.53
N GLN A 40 -29.39 -2.93 0.54
CA GLN A 40 -29.61 -1.51 0.81
C GLN A 40 -30.37 -0.83 -0.34
N LEU A 41 -30.05 -1.14 -1.60
CA LEU A 41 -30.77 -0.63 -2.78
C LEU A 41 -32.27 -0.97 -2.72
N GLY A 42 -32.60 -2.18 -2.28
CA GLY A 42 -34.01 -2.60 -2.11
C GLY A 42 -34.74 -1.87 -0.99
N ARG A 43 -34.05 -1.27 -0.02
CA ARG A 43 -34.64 -0.57 1.14
C ARG A 43 -34.67 0.95 1.03
N ALA A 44 -33.75 1.53 0.27
CA ALA A 44 -33.59 2.98 0.17
C ALA A 44 -34.39 3.56 -1.01
N ARG A 45 -35.24 4.54 -0.72
CA ARG A 45 -35.93 5.34 -1.75
C ARG A 45 -35.01 6.36 -2.45
N ASN A 46 -33.80 6.62 -1.92
CA ASN A 46 -32.84 7.58 -2.45
C ASN A 46 -31.66 6.85 -3.09
N SER A 47 -31.13 7.43 -4.18
CA SER A 47 -30.03 6.83 -4.94
C SER A 47 -28.79 6.56 -4.07
N ILE A 48 -28.38 5.30 -3.97
CA ILE A 48 -27.15 4.85 -3.30
C ILE A 48 -25.92 5.24 -4.15
N PHE A 49 -26.11 5.49 -5.43
CA PHE A 49 -25.04 5.98 -6.31
C PHE A 49 -24.81 7.48 -6.07
N SER A 50 -23.87 7.79 -5.19
CA SER A 50 -23.40 9.17 -5.03
C SER A 50 -22.71 9.63 -6.32
N LYS A 51 -22.75 10.95 -6.58
CA LYS A 51 -22.00 11.55 -7.71
C LYS A 51 -20.51 11.13 -7.68
N ASP A 52 -19.94 10.93 -6.50
CA ASP A 52 -18.56 10.51 -6.31
C ASP A 52 -18.30 9.10 -6.83
N MET A 53 -19.22 8.15 -6.57
CA MET A 53 -19.13 6.77 -7.06
C MET A 53 -19.25 6.71 -8.59
N VAL A 54 -20.17 7.46 -9.17
CA VAL A 54 -20.30 7.56 -10.63
C VAL A 54 -19.02 8.16 -11.22
N THR A 55 -18.52 9.24 -10.61
CA THR A 55 -17.31 9.91 -11.10
C THR A 55 -16.09 8.98 -11.07
N ILE A 56 -15.83 8.28 -9.95
CA ILE A 56 -14.67 7.39 -9.87
C ILE A 56 -14.80 6.21 -10.84
N SER A 57 -16.04 5.72 -11.07
CA SER A 57 -16.31 4.68 -12.07
C SER A 57 -16.00 5.13 -13.50
N LEU A 58 -16.30 6.39 -13.84
CA LEU A 58 -15.92 6.94 -15.16
C LEU A 58 -14.41 7.01 -15.36
N TYR A 59 -13.64 7.39 -14.33
CA TYR A 59 -12.19 7.38 -14.40
C TYR A 59 -11.61 5.96 -14.48
N ALA A 60 -12.18 4.99 -13.75
CA ALA A 60 -11.80 3.59 -13.89
C ALA A 60 -12.15 3.01 -15.27
N LEU A 61 -13.32 3.42 -15.83
CA LEU A 61 -13.70 3.07 -17.20
C LEU A 61 -12.72 3.65 -18.22
N MET A 62 -12.22 4.87 -18.00
CA MET A 62 -11.19 5.47 -18.86
C MET A 62 -9.90 4.64 -18.85
N VAL A 63 -9.45 4.13 -17.68
CA VAL A 63 -8.31 3.21 -17.60
C VAL A 63 -8.59 1.93 -18.37
N SER A 64 -9.76 1.31 -18.17
CA SER A 64 -10.15 0.10 -18.92
C SER A 64 -10.21 0.34 -20.42
N PHE A 65 -10.72 1.48 -20.85
CA PHE A 65 -10.89 1.81 -22.27
C PHE A 65 -9.55 2.06 -22.96
N THR A 66 -8.64 2.82 -22.34
CA THR A 66 -7.29 3.04 -22.89
C THR A 66 -6.51 1.73 -22.99
N SER A 67 -6.64 0.86 -22.00
CA SER A 67 -6.07 -0.48 -21.99
C SER A 67 -6.67 -1.38 -23.09
N PHE A 68 -7.98 -1.32 -23.28
CA PHE A 68 -8.67 -2.06 -24.35
C PHE A 68 -8.18 -1.63 -25.73
N ILE A 69 -8.01 -0.32 -25.96
CA ILE A 69 -7.45 0.20 -27.21
C ILE A 69 -6.05 -0.37 -27.44
N ALA A 70 -5.17 -0.33 -26.43
CA ALA A 70 -3.81 -0.84 -26.54
C ALA A 70 -3.78 -2.33 -26.91
N VAL A 71 -4.53 -3.15 -26.18
CA VAL A 71 -4.62 -4.60 -26.41
C VAL A 71 -5.19 -4.91 -27.82
N THR A 72 -6.24 -4.20 -28.23
CA THR A 72 -6.88 -4.43 -29.52
C THR A 72 -5.99 -4.01 -30.70
N LEU A 73 -5.35 -2.84 -30.61
CA LEU A 73 -4.48 -2.34 -31.69
C LEU A 73 -3.19 -3.16 -31.86
N ASN A 74 -2.75 -3.84 -30.79
CA ASN A 74 -1.57 -4.70 -30.82
C ASN A 74 -1.91 -6.19 -30.97
N GLU A 75 -3.21 -6.53 -31.01
CA GLU A 75 -3.71 -7.92 -31.12
C GLU A 75 -3.18 -8.82 -29.97
N THR A 76 -2.92 -8.23 -28.77
CA THR A 76 -2.38 -8.93 -27.62
C THR A 76 -3.49 -9.54 -26.76
N ARG A 77 -3.13 -10.37 -25.77
CA ARG A 77 -4.08 -11.03 -24.87
C ARG A 77 -3.87 -10.71 -23.39
N ASP A 78 -3.09 -9.69 -23.07
CA ASP A 78 -2.94 -9.24 -21.69
C ASP A 78 -4.08 -8.28 -21.29
N TYR A 79 -5.12 -8.82 -20.66
CA TYR A 79 -6.29 -8.07 -20.21
C TYR A 79 -6.16 -7.48 -18.79
N THR A 80 -4.96 -7.40 -18.24
CA THR A 80 -4.69 -6.99 -16.85
C THR A 80 -5.45 -5.71 -16.45
N TYR A 81 -5.36 -4.64 -17.21
CA TYR A 81 -6.06 -3.37 -16.92
C TYR A 81 -7.33 -3.15 -17.77
N VAL A 82 -7.64 -4.00 -18.72
CA VAL A 82 -8.93 -3.93 -19.46
C VAL A 82 -10.11 -4.14 -18.52
N SER A 83 -9.95 -5.01 -17.51
CA SER A 83 -10.95 -5.28 -16.48
C SER A 83 -10.89 -4.34 -15.26
N TYR A 84 -10.15 -3.21 -15.35
CA TYR A 84 -9.86 -2.35 -14.19
C TYR A 84 -11.11 -1.78 -13.51
N ILE A 85 -12.14 -1.43 -14.29
CA ILE A 85 -13.44 -1.00 -13.72
C ILE A 85 -14.07 -2.07 -12.83
N ILE A 86 -13.95 -3.35 -13.20
CA ILE A 86 -14.45 -4.47 -12.39
C ILE A 86 -13.63 -4.58 -11.11
N SER A 87 -12.30 -4.52 -11.24
CA SER A 87 -11.37 -4.55 -10.10
C SER A 87 -11.65 -3.41 -9.11
N MET A 88 -11.88 -2.20 -9.62
CA MET A 88 -12.25 -1.04 -8.78
C MET A 88 -13.53 -1.31 -7.98
N TRP A 89 -14.59 -1.86 -8.59
CA TRP A 89 -15.83 -2.20 -7.87
C TRP A 89 -15.65 -3.35 -6.87
N VAL A 90 -14.80 -4.34 -7.16
CA VAL A 90 -14.39 -5.38 -6.21
C VAL A 90 -13.72 -4.73 -4.99
N TRP A 91 -12.82 -3.79 -5.19
CA TRP A 91 -12.12 -3.11 -4.11
C TRP A 91 -13.05 -2.23 -3.26
N LEU A 92 -13.94 -1.47 -3.88
CA LEU A 92 -14.92 -0.64 -3.18
C LEU A 92 -15.93 -1.48 -2.40
N SER A 93 -16.44 -2.57 -2.98
CA SER A 93 -17.39 -3.46 -2.31
C SER A 93 -16.78 -4.16 -1.11
N ALA A 94 -15.52 -4.61 -1.22
CA ALA A 94 -14.80 -5.20 -0.11
C ALA A 94 -14.47 -4.15 0.99
N ALA A 95 -14.06 -2.93 0.60
CA ALA A 95 -13.87 -1.81 1.53
C ALA A 95 -15.14 -1.47 2.30
N TYR A 96 -16.29 -1.51 1.62
CA TYR A 96 -17.58 -1.28 2.26
C TYR A 96 -17.86 -2.29 3.38
N VAL A 97 -17.53 -3.57 3.20
CA VAL A 97 -17.68 -4.60 4.27
C VAL A 97 -16.81 -4.27 5.47
N ALA A 98 -15.54 -3.91 5.25
CA ALA A 98 -14.62 -3.56 6.33
C ALA A 98 -15.11 -2.33 7.11
N VAL A 99 -15.49 -1.26 6.41
CA VAL A 99 -15.97 -0.02 7.02
C VAL A 99 -17.32 -0.23 7.74
N LYS A 100 -18.23 -1.00 7.15
CA LYS A 100 -19.50 -1.35 7.78
C LYS A 100 -19.30 -2.16 9.06
N TYR A 101 -18.36 -3.10 9.08
CA TYR A 101 -17.99 -3.82 10.28
C TYR A 101 -17.46 -2.89 11.36
N MET A 102 -16.51 -2.00 11.02
CA MET A 102 -15.97 -0.99 11.96
C MET A 102 -17.08 -0.15 12.56
N ARG A 103 -18.00 0.37 11.72
CA ARG A 103 -19.18 1.14 12.15
C ARG A 103 -20.06 0.36 13.12
N THR A 104 -20.34 -0.92 12.82
CA THR A 104 -21.20 -1.77 13.65
C THR A 104 -20.60 -2.01 15.03
N VAL A 105 -19.28 -2.25 15.10
CA VAL A 105 -18.59 -2.56 16.37
C VAL A 105 -18.38 -1.32 17.23
N HIS A 106 -18.09 -0.17 16.62
CA HIS A 106 -17.76 1.07 17.35
C HIS A 106 -18.96 2.00 17.51
N GLY A 107 -20.06 1.76 16.80
CA GLY A 107 -21.24 2.65 16.77
C GLY A 107 -21.03 3.94 15.98
N TYR A 108 -19.85 4.15 15.40
CA TYR A 108 -19.48 5.28 14.53
C TYR A 108 -18.41 4.91 13.55
N ILE A 109 -18.21 5.76 12.55
CA ILE A 109 -17.11 5.66 11.59
C ILE A 109 -16.45 7.03 11.40
N SER A 110 -15.12 7.07 11.36
CA SER A 110 -14.34 8.28 11.13
C SER A 110 -13.06 7.97 10.34
N VAL A 111 -12.46 8.99 9.74
CA VAL A 111 -11.14 8.88 9.11
C VAL A 111 -10.10 8.39 10.11
N GLU A 112 -10.14 8.91 11.34
CA GLU A 112 -9.21 8.53 12.41
C GLU A 112 -9.34 7.04 12.77
N LEU A 113 -10.58 6.53 12.87
CA LEU A 113 -10.81 5.11 13.16
C LEU A 113 -10.24 4.21 12.06
N VAL A 114 -10.47 4.55 10.79
CA VAL A 114 -9.92 3.79 9.65
C VAL A 114 -8.39 3.84 9.62
N CYS A 115 -7.79 5.01 9.90
CA CYS A 115 -6.34 5.13 10.05
C CYS A 115 -5.80 4.18 11.13
N ASN A 116 -6.45 4.13 12.30
CA ASN A 116 -6.04 3.25 13.41
C ASN A 116 -6.15 1.76 13.03
N TYR A 117 -7.18 1.37 12.28
CA TYR A 117 -7.30 0.01 11.76
C TYR A 117 -6.18 -0.32 10.76
N LEU A 118 -5.86 0.58 9.84
CA LEU A 118 -4.75 0.38 8.88
C LEU A 118 -3.40 0.24 9.59
N ILE A 119 -3.15 1.05 10.63
CA ILE A 119 -1.95 0.94 11.47
C ILE A 119 -1.92 -0.42 12.17
N ALA A 120 -3.01 -0.81 12.83
CA ALA A 120 -3.11 -2.09 13.53
C ALA A 120 -2.93 -3.29 12.58
N VAL A 121 -3.46 -3.22 11.36
CA VAL A 121 -3.27 -4.23 10.32
C VAL A 121 -1.81 -4.35 9.90
N CYS A 122 -1.12 -3.23 9.69
CA CYS A 122 0.31 -3.27 9.32
C CYS A 122 1.18 -3.81 10.47
N VAL A 123 0.88 -3.43 11.72
CA VAL A 123 1.54 -4.03 12.90
C VAL A 123 1.27 -5.53 12.97
N PHE A 124 0.01 -5.95 12.78
CA PHE A 124 -0.37 -7.37 12.75
C PHE A 124 0.39 -8.13 11.67
N GLN A 125 0.52 -7.60 10.46
CA GLN A 125 1.27 -8.24 9.36
C GLN A 125 2.77 -8.32 9.65
N CYS A 126 3.36 -7.28 10.25
CA CYS A 126 4.76 -7.32 10.68
C CYS A 126 5.00 -8.38 11.77
N VAL A 127 4.10 -8.49 12.75
CA VAL A 127 4.15 -9.56 13.77
C VAL A 127 3.98 -10.93 13.11
N SER A 128 3.02 -11.08 12.20
CA SER A 128 2.78 -12.33 11.47
C SER A 128 4.01 -12.75 10.67
N ALA A 129 4.69 -11.81 10.01
CA ALA A 129 5.90 -12.10 9.25
C ALA A 129 7.04 -12.62 10.14
N LEU A 130 7.25 -12.01 11.30
CA LEU A 130 8.22 -12.51 12.28
C LEU A 130 7.83 -13.90 12.82
N VAL A 131 6.55 -14.11 13.15
CA VAL A 131 6.07 -15.43 13.63
C VAL A 131 6.24 -16.50 12.56
N ILE A 132 5.92 -16.19 11.28
CA ILE A 132 6.13 -17.11 10.16
C ILE A 132 7.62 -17.44 10.03
N ASP A 133 8.50 -16.48 10.18
CA ASP A 133 9.92 -16.69 10.01
C ASP A 133 10.56 -17.51 11.15
N PHE A 134 10.22 -17.19 12.41
CA PHE A 134 10.82 -17.82 13.59
C PHE A 134 10.12 -19.12 14.04
N VAL A 135 8.87 -19.41 13.59
CA VAL A 135 8.11 -20.59 14.01
C VAL A 135 7.89 -21.54 12.83
N PRO A 136 8.66 -22.64 12.70
CA PRO A 136 8.60 -23.53 11.55
C PRO A 136 7.21 -24.11 11.26
N THR A 137 6.42 -24.39 12.29
CA THR A 137 5.05 -24.90 12.14
C THR A 137 4.15 -23.88 11.44
N VAL A 138 4.27 -22.58 11.79
CA VAL A 138 3.49 -21.50 11.17
C VAL A 138 3.98 -21.24 9.74
N LYS A 139 5.29 -21.30 9.51
CA LYS A 139 5.89 -21.22 8.17
C LYS A 139 5.36 -22.32 7.26
N ASN A 140 5.40 -23.57 7.71
CA ASN A 140 4.86 -24.69 6.94
C ASN A 140 3.37 -24.55 6.67
N PHE A 141 2.57 -24.07 7.63
CA PHE A 141 1.16 -23.78 7.43
C PHE A 141 0.96 -22.71 6.35
N ALA A 142 1.68 -21.59 6.43
CA ALA A 142 1.58 -20.51 5.44
C ALA A 142 1.94 -21.00 4.02
N LEU A 143 3.05 -21.74 3.88
CA LEU A 143 3.52 -22.29 2.59
C LEU A 143 2.58 -23.37 2.03
N THR A 144 1.86 -24.11 2.87
CA THR A 144 0.97 -25.17 2.42
C THR A 144 -0.40 -24.64 1.98
N TYR A 145 -0.93 -23.64 2.69
CA TYR A 145 -2.32 -23.22 2.50
C TYR A 145 -2.50 -21.87 1.81
N ILE A 146 -1.44 -21.06 1.65
CA ILE A 146 -1.51 -19.75 0.99
C ILE A 146 -0.85 -19.85 -0.40
N ALA A 147 -1.62 -19.51 -1.44
CA ALA A 147 -1.23 -19.69 -2.84
C ALA A 147 -0.59 -18.45 -3.48
N ASP A 148 -0.39 -17.35 -2.74
CA ASP A 148 -0.04 -16.04 -3.30
C ASP A 148 1.43 -15.90 -3.75
N LEU A 149 2.25 -16.90 -3.45
CA LEU A 149 3.64 -16.92 -3.86
C LEU A 149 3.86 -18.07 -4.82
N GLY A 150 4.11 -17.75 -6.08
CA GLY A 150 4.54 -18.73 -7.08
C GLY A 150 5.92 -19.33 -6.73
N PRO A 151 6.32 -20.41 -7.40
CA PRO A 151 7.63 -21.03 -7.16
C PRO A 151 8.79 -20.04 -7.30
N THR A 152 8.74 -19.17 -8.31
CA THR A 152 9.78 -18.17 -8.61
C THR A 152 9.87 -17.10 -7.51
N GLU A 153 8.73 -16.58 -7.04
CA GLU A 153 8.70 -15.60 -5.95
C GLU A 153 9.18 -16.22 -4.65
N MET A 154 8.85 -17.49 -4.39
CA MET A 154 9.31 -18.23 -3.22
C MET A 154 10.83 -18.45 -3.25
N GLU A 155 11.40 -18.78 -4.40
CA GLU A 155 12.84 -18.93 -4.57
C GLU A 155 13.55 -17.60 -4.34
N LEU A 156 13.08 -16.52 -4.97
CA LEU A 156 13.59 -15.17 -4.77
C LEU A 156 13.56 -14.75 -3.29
N MET A 157 12.50 -15.09 -2.56
CA MET A 157 12.39 -14.75 -1.15
C MET A 157 13.37 -15.55 -0.28
N LYS A 158 13.60 -16.83 -0.59
CA LYS A 158 14.61 -17.65 0.08
C LYS A 158 16.02 -17.14 -0.18
N GLU A 159 16.36 -16.86 -1.43
CA GLU A 159 17.67 -16.34 -1.81
C GLU A 159 17.99 -14.98 -1.19
N THR A 160 16.98 -14.12 -1.07
CA THR A 160 17.14 -12.75 -0.57
C THR A 160 16.92 -12.61 0.93
N GLY A 161 16.52 -13.67 1.64
CA GLY A 161 16.22 -13.62 3.08
C GLY A 161 15.05 -12.70 3.43
N ARG A 162 14.05 -12.50 2.53
CA ARG A 162 12.92 -11.61 2.77
C ARG A 162 11.87 -12.26 3.67
N LEU A 163 11.34 -11.47 4.57
CA LEU A 163 10.16 -11.86 5.34
C LEU A 163 8.88 -11.78 4.49
N PHE A 164 7.85 -12.51 4.90
CA PHE A 164 6.49 -12.39 4.37
C PHE A 164 5.44 -12.61 5.45
N GLY A 165 4.31 -11.93 5.34
CA GLY A 165 3.13 -12.11 6.18
C GLY A 165 2.01 -12.82 5.44
N PHE A 166 0.83 -12.88 6.04
CA PHE A 166 -0.37 -13.43 5.39
C PHE A 166 -0.90 -12.46 4.33
N GLY A 167 -0.55 -12.67 3.06
CA GLY A 167 -0.82 -11.77 1.94
C GLY A 167 0.05 -10.50 1.93
N ALA A 168 1.02 -10.40 2.82
CA ALA A 168 1.96 -9.29 2.87
C ALA A 168 3.34 -9.75 2.38
N ALA A 169 3.57 -9.66 1.08
CA ALA A 169 4.83 -10.03 0.47
C ALA A 169 5.20 -9.03 -0.64
N LEU A 170 6.50 -8.94 -0.92
CA LEU A 170 7.08 -8.17 -2.01
C LEU A 170 6.63 -6.69 -2.08
N ASP A 171 6.75 -6.06 -3.22
CA ASP A 171 6.49 -4.63 -3.41
C ASP A 171 5.03 -4.17 -3.19
N PRO A 172 3.98 -4.99 -3.45
CA PRO A 172 2.62 -4.63 -3.05
C PRO A 172 2.46 -4.40 -1.55
N ALA A 173 3.13 -5.21 -0.72
CA ALA A 173 3.12 -5.01 0.72
C ALA A 173 3.92 -3.76 1.11
N GLY A 174 5.09 -3.54 0.51
CA GLY A 174 5.92 -2.36 0.75
C GLY A 174 5.19 -1.06 0.46
N SER A 175 4.41 -0.99 -0.62
CA SER A 175 3.61 0.18 -0.98
C SER A 175 2.53 0.48 0.08
N ARG A 176 1.90 -0.55 0.65
CA ARG A 176 0.90 -0.43 1.71
C ARG A 176 1.52 -0.01 3.03
N PHE A 177 2.67 -0.57 3.41
CA PHE A 177 3.45 -0.11 4.56
C PHE A 177 3.89 1.35 4.39
N ALA A 178 4.35 1.73 3.20
CA ALA A 178 4.72 3.12 2.89
C ALA A 178 3.55 4.09 3.11
N ALA A 179 2.35 3.74 2.63
CA ALA A 179 1.14 4.54 2.85
C ALA A 179 0.82 4.66 4.35
N VAL A 180 0.90 3.56 5.10
CA VAL A 180 0.56 3.56 6.53
C VAL A 180 1.59 4.30 7.38
N LEU A 181 2.86 4.29 7.03
CA LEU A 181 3.89 5.12 7.69
C LEU A 181 3.56 6.61 7.60
N THR A 182 3.08 7.09 6.44
CA THR A 182 2.64 8.49 6.31
C THR A 182 1.36 8.77 7.10
N ILE A 183 0.43 7.80 7.18
CA ILE A 183 -0.75 7.89 8.05
C ILE A 183 -0.34 8.04 9.51
N ILE A 184 0.63 7.24 9.99
CA ILE A 184 1.10 7.30 11.39
C ILE A 184 1.63 8.70 11.73
N VAL A 185 2.49 9.26 10.86
CA VAL A 185 3.07 10.59 11.13
C VAL A 185 2.00 11.67 11.07
N PHE A 186 1.06 11.61 10.13
CA PHE A 186 -0.09 12.50 10.08
C PHE A 186 -0.90 12.43 11.40
N MET A 187 -1.21 11.24 11.90
CA MET A 187 -1.94 11.03 13.14
C MET A 187 -1.15 11.54 14.34
N ALA A 188 0.15 11.28 14.42
CA ALA A 188 1.03 11.74 15.50
C ALA A 188 1.12 13.27 15.54
N THR A 189 1.27 13.94 14.40
CA THR A 189 1.31 15.42 14.35
C THR A 189 -0.02 16.04 14.78
N ARG A 190 -1.15 15.43 14.39
CA ARG A 190 -2.49 15.88 14.80
C ARG A 190 -2.73 15.72 16.31
N LEU A 191 -2.31 14.59 16.89
CA LEU A 191 -2.38 14.37 18.34
C LEU A 191 -1.53 15.36 19.12
N ALA A 192 -0.31 15.63 18.65
CA ALA A 192 0.56 16.61 19.28
C ALA A 192 -0.04 18.01 19.27
N ALA A 193 -0.71 18.39 18.17
CA ALA A 193 -1.38 19.68 18.04
C ALA A 193 -2.59 19.82 19.00
N THR A 194 -3.31 18.73 19.27
CA THR A 194 -4.48 18.71 20.17
C THR A 194 -4.14 18.39 21.64
N ASN A 195 -2.86 18.29 21.99
CA ASN A 195 -2.35 17.95 23.32
C ASN A 195 -2.77 16.56 23.85
N ARG A 196 -3.24 15.67 22.97
CA ARG A 196 -3.67 14.28 23.28
C ARG A 196 -2.49 13.31 23.25
N ASN A 197 -1.48 13.55 24.09
CA ASN A 197 -0.21 12.81 24.05
C ASN A 197 -0.28 11.34 24.50
N LYS A 198 -1.41 10.89 25.07
CA LYS A 198 -1.55 9.54 25.62
C LYS A 198 -1.23 8.42 24.62
N TYR A 199 -1.56 8.61 23.36
CA TYR A 199 -1.36 7.61 22.30
C TYR A 199 -0.12 7.86 21.42
N LEU A 200 0.59 8.97 21.66
CA LEU A 200 1.74 9.37 20.82
C LEU A 200 2.85 8.31 20.82
N VAL A 201 3.16 7.76 21.99
CA VAL A 201 4.19 6.69 22.13
C VAL A 201 3.81 5.48 21.32
N GLY A 202 2.54 5.07 21.31
CA GLY A 202 2.06 3.94 20.50
C GLY A 202 2.26 4.15 19.00
N TYR A 203 2.01 5.37 18.49
CA TYR A 203 2.27 5.68 17.07
C TYR A 203 3.76 5.68 16.74
N ILE A 204 4.61 6.19 17.63
CA ILE A 204 6.07 6.18 17.42
C ILE A 204 6.58 4.72 17.40
N LEU A 205 6.14 3.89 18.35
CA LEU A 205 6.50 2.47 18.37
C LEU A 205 6.02 1.74 17.10
N ALA A 206 4.77 1.97 16.68
CA ALA A 206 4.23 1.40 15.45
C ALA A 206 5.02 1.87 14.22
N PHE A 207 5.40 3.16 14.16
CA PHE A 207 6.22 3.69 13.07
C PHE A 207 7.57 2.98 12.98
N ILE A 208 8.31 2.90 14.09
CA ILE A 208 9.63 2.26 14.13
C ILE A 208 9.50 0.77 13.78
N PHE A 209 8.54 0.09 14.35
CA PHE A 209 8.32 -1.34 14.12
C PHE A 209 7.97 -1.63 12.65
N ILE A 210 7.03 -0.90 12.05
CA ILE A 210 6.66 -1.07 10.63
C ILE A 210 7.82 -0.62 9.73
N ALA A 211 8.56 0.44 10.08
CA ALA A 211 9.71 0.89 9.29
C ALA A 211 10.81 -0.18 9.24
N ILE A 212 11.08 -0.88 10.34
CA ILE A 212 12.10 -1.94 10.38
C ILE A 212 11.58 -3.21 9.70
N VAL A 213 10.50 -3.80 10.21
CA VAL A 213 10.00 -5.10 9.73
C VAL A 213 9.41 -4.99 8.32
N GLY A 214 8.74 -3.88 8.01
CA GLY A 214 8.24 -3.61 6.65
C GLY A 214 9.35 -3.56 5.60
N ASN A 215 10.55 -3.04 5.94
CA ASN A 215 11.70 -3.08 5.04
C ASN A 215 12.33 -4.48 4.93
N MET A 216 12.23 -5.34 5.96
CA MET A 216 12.60 -6.76 5.86
C MET A 216 11.66 -7.51 4.90
N ILE A 217 10.38 -7.09 4.77
CA ILE A 217 9.42 -7.65 3.81
C ILE A 217 9.66 -7.07 2.41
N ALA A 218 9.72 -5.73 2.31
CA ALA A 218 9.91 -5.04 1.03
C ALA A 218 10.55 -3.66 1.22
N ARG A 219 11.68 -3.42 0.55
CA ARG A 219 12.43 -2.14 0.60
C ARG A 219 11.63 -0.94 0.09
N THR A 220 10.54 -1.16 -0.67
CA THR A 220 9.60 -0.11 -1.10
C THR A 220 8.98 0.63 0.09
N THR A 221 8.94 0.01 1.28
CA THR A 221 8.57 0.65 2.55
C THR A 221 9.39 1.89 2.84
N THR A 222 10.68 1.95 2.44
CA THR A 222 11.56 3.11 2.60
C THR A 222 10.99 4.39 1.96
N VAL A 223 10.24 4.29 0.86
CA VAL A 223 9.56 5.44 0.24
C VAL A 223 8.64 6.12 1.25
N GLY A 224 7.87 5.32 2.00
CA GLY A 224 7.00 5.83 3.05
C GLY A 224 7.77 6.45 4.22
N VAL A 225 8.89 5.85 4.62
CA VAL A 225 9.77 6.42 5.67
C VAL A 225 10.26 7.81 5.24
N ILE A 226 10.76 7.96 4.01
CA ILE A 226 11.29 9.23 3.50
C ILE A 226 10.19 10.29 3.46
N ILE A 227 9.02 9.99 2.89
CA ILE A 227 7.90 10.94 2.78
C ILE A 227 7.37 11.31 4.18
N ALA A 228 7.23 10.33 5.07
CA ALA A 228 6.77 10.55 6.44
C ALA A 228 7.72 11.43 7.23
N LEU A 229 9.04 11.19 7.15
CA LEU A 229 10.05 12.02 7.80
C LEU A 229 10.12 13.42 7.19
N ALA A 230 10.05 13.56 5.86
CA ALA A 230 9.99 14.86 5.20
C ALA A 230 8.76 15.66 5.66
N PHE A 231 7.60 15.03 5.75
CA PHE A 231 6.39 15.66 6.28
C PHE A 231 6.52 16.01 7.78
N LEU A 232 7.14 15.14 8.57
CA LEU A 232 7.41 15.43 9.97
C LEU A 232 8.30 16.67 10.12
N LEU A 233 9.42 16.73 9.40
CA LEU A 233 10.35 17.87 9.39
C LEU A 233 9.65 19.17 8.92
N TYR A 234 8.80 19.09 7.91
CA TYR A 234 7.98 20.21 7.48
C TYR A 234 7.00 20.67 8.58
N SER A 235 6.26 19.74 9.19
CA SER A 235 5.26 20.01 10.24
C SER A 235 5.88 20.55 11.52
N ILE A 236 7.12 20.18 11.81
CA ILE A 236 7.94 20.67 12.92
C ILE A 236 8.27 22.15 12.78
N GLY A 237 8.14 22.70 11.57
CA GLY A 237 8.56 24.07 11.29
C GLY A 237 10.08 24.22 11.17
N LEU A 238 10.80 23.13 10.85
CA LEU A 238 12.26 23.19 10.63
C LEU A 238 12.63 24.24 9.57
N HIS A 239 11.76 24.41 8.58
CA HIS A 239 11.89 25.46 7.55
C HIS A 239 11.77 26.90 8.10
N ARG A 240 11.18 27.09 9.30
CA ARG A 240 11.03 28.38 9.99
C ARG A 240 11.98 28.55 11.15
N MET A 241 12.87 27.59 11.43
CA MET A 241 13.76 27.53 12.60
C MET A 241 13.04 27.74 13.96
N ALA A 242 11.71 27.45 14.01
CA ALA A 242 10.89 27.66 15.17
C ALA A 242 10.24 26.34 15.59
N ILE A 243 10.84 25.63 16.56
CA ILE A 243 10.33 24.36 17.07
C ILE A 243 9.25 24.63 18.11
N SER A 244 8.02 24.17 17.88
CA SER A 244 6.96 24.27 18.88
C SER A 244 7.17 23.29 20.05
N LYS A 245 6.66 23.61 21.25
CA LYS A 245 6.77 22.74 22.44
C LYS A 245 6.14 21.35 22.24
N SER A 246 5.06 21.25 21.48
CA SER A 246 4.40 19.98 21.15
C SER A 246 5.28 19.09 20.30
N THR A 247 6.00 19.68 19.37
CA THR A 247 6.94 19.04 18.47
C THR A 247 8.20 18.56 19.17
N GLY A 248 8.77 19.36 20.06
CA GLY A 248 9.92 18.95 20.87
C GLY A 248 9.64 17.66 21.64
N ARG A 249 8.40 17.44 22.06
CA ARG A 249 7.98 16.18 22.69
C ARG A 249 8.01 14.97 21.74
N ILE A 250 7.55 15.13 20.50
CA ILE A 250 7.62 14.03 19.49
C ILE A 250 9.08 13.63 19.29
N ILE A 251 9.96 14.61 19.10
CA ILE A 251 11.40 14.34 18.92
C ILE A 251 11.98 13.66 20.15
N LEU A 252 11.66 14.15 21.35
CA LEU A 252 12.17 13.59 22.62
C LEU A 252 11.76 12.11 22.78
N TRP A 253 10.49 11.78 22.54
CA TRP A 253 10.01 10.40 22.59
C TRP A 253 10.64 9.53 21.51
N PHE A 254 10.76 10.05 20.28
CA PHE A 254 11.38 9.32 19.18
C PHE A 254 12.85 9.00 19.48
N VAL A 255 13.63 9.98 19.93
CA VAL A 255 15.02 9.79 20.33
C VAL A 255 15.13 8.86 21.54
N GLY A 256 14.28 9.03 22.57
CA GLY A 256 14.26 8.16 23.72
C GLY A 256 13.99 6.69 23.39
N ILE A 257 13.07 6.42 22.46
CA ILE A 257 12.78 5.06 21.99
C ILE A 257 13.98 4.52 21.18
N LEU A 258 14.61 5.32 20.32
CA LEU A 258 15.79 4.90 19.56
C LEU A 258 16.97 4.56 20.46
N VAL A 259 17.20 5.31 21.53
CA VAL A 259 18.27 5.04 22.52
C VAL A 259 18.09 3.65 23.16
N VAL A 260 16.88 3.17 23.34
CA VAL A 260 16.60 1.82 23.85
C VAL A 260 16.58 0.78 22.74
N ALA A 261 15.98 1.08 21.59
CA ALA A 261 15.80 0.14 20.50
C ALA A 261 17.13 -0.22 19.81
N VAL A 262 18.01 0.77 19.60
CA VAL A 262 19.30 0.52 18.90
C VAL A 262 20.17 -0.51 19.62
N PRO A 263 20.45 -0.41 20.94
CA PRO A 263 21.20 -1.45 21.64
C PRO A 263 20.54 -2.83 21.57
N LEU A 264 19.21 -2.90 21.72
CA LEU A 264 18.47 -4.17 21.64
C LEU A 264 18.61 -4.80 20.24
N LEU A 265 18.43 -4.01 19.19
CA LEU A 265 18.61 -4.46 17.81
C LEU A 265 20.05 -4.89 17.54
N THR A 266 21.04 -4.21 18.12
CA THR A 266 22.47 -4.58 18.02
C THR A 266 22.72 -5.92 18.68
N ILE A 267 22.17 -6.18 19.86
CA ILE A 267 22.29 -7.47 20.52
C ILE A 267 21.69 -8.58 19.65
N LEU A 268 20.45 -8.38 19.15
CA LEU A 268 19.80 -9.34 18.26
C LEU A 268 20.59 -9.59 16.97
N TYR A 269 21.16 -8.55 16.39
CA TYR A 269 21.99 -8.63 15.19
C TYR A 269 23.23 -9.53 15.39
N HIS A 270 23.85 -9.51 16.58
CA HIS A 270 25.03 -10.32 16.87
C HIS A 270 24.70 -11.72 17.43
N THR A 271 23.50 -11.94 17.95
CA THR A 271 23.13 -13.21 18.60
C THR A 271 22.24 -14.11 17.75
N ASN A 272 21.60 -13.58 16.70
CA ASN A 272 20.66 -14.32 15.86
C ASN A 272 21.01 -14.14 14.37
N GLU A 273 21.50 -15.21 13.74
CA GLU A 273 21.95 -15.21 12.34
C GLU A 273 20.83 -14.84 11.37
N GLN A 274 19.62 -15.37 11.58
CA GLN A 274 18.47 -15.07 10.74
C GLN A 274 18.04 -13.59 10.83
N PHE A 275 18.06 -13.03 12.03
CA PHE A 275 17.79 -11.61 12.23
C PHE A 275 18.90 -10.73 11.62
N HIS A 276 20.17 -11.16 11.70
CA HIS A 276 21.30 -10.52 11.05
C HIS A 276 21.07 -10.37 9.54
N ASP A 277 20.71 -11.46 8.86
CA ASP A 277 20.51 -11.44 7.41
C ASP A 277 19.29 -10.57 7.02
N ASN A 278 18.21 -10.66 7.76
CA ASN A 278 17.01 -9.84 7.54
C ASN A 278 17.28 -8.33 7.69
N ILE A 279 18.06 -7.92 8.70
CA ILE A 279 18.47 -6.51 8.90
C ILE A 279 19.43 -6.06 7.82
N ARG A 280 20.41 -6.88 7.43
CA ARG A 280 21.32 -6.54 6.35
C ARG A 280 20.59 -6.37 5.02
N PHE A 281 19.62 -7.22 4.73
CA PHE A 281 18.76 -7.05 3.58
C PHE A 281 17.97 -5.73 3.65
N ALA A 282 17.30 -5.46 4.78
CA ALA A 282 16.45 -4.27 4.95
C ALA A 282 17.22 -2.95 4.79
N PHE A 283 18.46 -2.90 5.29
CA PHE A 283 19.28 -1.70 5.40
C PHE A 283 20.61 -1.79 4.64
N GLU A 284 20.65 -2.60 3.57
CA GLU A 284 21.84 -2.88 2.75
C GLU A 284 22.64 -1.62 2.37
N GLY A 285 21.95 -0.53 1.97
CA GLY A 285 22.61 0.72 1.60
C GLY A 285 23.37 1.37 2.75
N PHE A 286 22.87 1.31 3.98
CA PHE A 286 23.56 1.84 5.15
C PHE A 286 24.78 0.99 5.52
N PHE A 287 24.65 -0.34 5.44
CA PHE A 287 25.78 -1.25 5.66
C PHE A 287 26.87 -1.06 4.60
N SER A 288 26.49 -0.96 3.31
CA SER A 288 27.47 -0.74 2.25
C SER A 288 28.17 0.61 2.38
N LEU A 289 27.45 1.66 2.80
CA LEU A 289 28.04 2.96 3.06
C LEU A 289 29.06 2.89 4.22
N ALA A 290 28.74 2.17 5.30
CA ALA A 290 29.63 2.02 6.45
C ALA A 290 30.84 1.12 6.15
N GLU A 291 30.67 0.04 5.41
CA GLU A 291 31.71 -0.95 5.13
C GLU A 291 32.59 -0.61 3.92
N LYS A 292 31.99 -0.02 2.87
CA LYS A 292 32.67 0.23 1.58
C LYS A 292 32.84 1.72 1.26
N GLY A 293 32.30 2.62 2.09
CA GLY A 293 32.33 4.07 1.85
C GLY A 293 31.47 4.55 0.68
N ARG A 294 30.63 3.70 0.10
CA ARG A 294 29.73 4.03 -1.00
C ARG A 294 28.36 3.38 -0.82
N TRP A 295 27.32 4.08 -1.30
CA TRP A 295 25.94 3.57 -1.22
C TRP A 295 25.71 2.56 -2.33
N GLU A 296 25.71 1.28 -1.98
CA GLU A 296 25.40 0.17 -2.88
C GLU A 296 24.20 -0.59 -2.35
N VAL A 297 23.18 -0.74 -3.19
CA VAL A 297 21.99 -1.55 -2.91
C VAL A 297 21.73 -2.39 -4.16
N ASN A 298 21.82 -3.70 -4.03
CA ASN A 298 21.70 -4.63 -5.17
C ASN A 298 20.42 -4.38 -5.98
N SER A 299 19.27 -4.19 -5.31
CA SER A 299 18.03 -3.90 -6.02
C SER A 299 18.05 -2.56 -6.77
N ASN A 300 18.85 -1.58 -6.37
CA ASN A 300 18.97 -0.30 -7.10
C ASN A 300 19.85 -0.47 -8.35
N GLU A 301 20.88 -1.28 -8.28
CA GLU A 301 21.72 -1.60 -9.45
C GLU A 301 20.92 -2.39 -10.50
N ILE A 302 20.12 -3.38 -10.05
CA ILE A 302 19.19 -4.10 -10.92
C ILE A 302 18.19 -3.12 -11.53
N LEU A 303 17.59 -2.22 -10.74
CA LEU A 303 16.61 -1.25 -11.21
C LEU A 303 17.18 -0.28 -12.26
N LYS A 304 18.46 0.09 -12.18
CA LYS A 304 19.11 0.91 -13.21
C LYS A 304 19.12 0.21 -14.59
N ASN A 305 19.36 -1.10 -14.59
CA ASN A 305 19.35 -1.89 -15.82
C ASN A 305 17.93 -2.11 -16.38
N MET A 306 16.90 -1.90 -15.55
CA MET A 306 15.49 -1.96 -15.92
C MET A 306 14.95 -0.63 -16.49
N ILE A 307 15.78 0.43 -16.57
CA ILE A 307 15.39 1.69 -17.22
C ILE A 307 15.48 1.49 -18.74
N VAL A 308 14.38 1.02 -19.32
CA VAL A 308 14.23 0.80 -20.76
C VAL A 308 13.14 1.72 -21.28
N PHE A 309 13.45 2.51 -22.31
CA PHE A 309 12.47 3.41 -22.91
C PHE A 309 11.98 2.83 -24.25
N PRO A 310 10.71 3.09 -24.62
CA PRO A 310 10.21 2.74 -25.94
C PRO A 310 11.06 3.35 -27.07
N ASP A 311 11.33 2.58 -28.10
CA ASP A 311 12.12 2.96 -29.26
C ASP A 311 11.30 3.60 -30.39
N ASN A 312 9.96 3.55 -30.28
CA ASN A 312 9.06 4.04 -31.31
C ASN A 312 7.90 4.87 -30.74
N LEU A 313 7.35 5.76 -31.57
CA LEU A 313 6.30 6.70 -31.16
C LEU A 313 4.97 6.01 -30.85
N LYS A 314 4.65 4.87 -31.51
CA LYS A 314 3.43 4.11 -31.25
C LYS A 314 3.41 3.61 -29.80
N THR A 315 4.49 2.97 -29.34
CA THR A 315 4.61 2.47 -27.97
C THR A 315 4.54 3.62 -26.95
N TRP A 316 5.15 4.78 -27.24
CA TRP A 316 5.01 5.96 -26.38
C TRP A 316 3.56 6.44 -26.24
N ILE A 317 2.76 6.42 -27.31
CA ILE A 317 1.40 6.99 -27.26
C ILE A 317 0.38 5.98 -26.80
N VAL A 318 0.40 4.75 -27.35
CA VAL A 318 -0.64 3.73 -27.19
C VAL A 318 -0.16 2.51 -26.39
N GLY A 319 1.16 2.27 -26.37
CA GLY A 319 1.74 1.08 -25.76
C GLY A 319 1.78 -0.13 -26.70
N ASP A 320 2.29 -1.23 -26.17
CA ASP A 320 2.41 -2.53 -26.84
C ASP A 320 1.37 -3.55 -26.35
N GLY A 321 0.57 -3.21 -25.34
CA GLY A 321 -0.51 -4.05 -24.81
C GLY A 321 -0.05 -5.19 -23.90
N TYR A 322 1.18 -5.17 -23.39
CA TYR A 322 1.69 -6.14 -22.41
C TYR A 322 2.15 -5.49 -21.13
N MET A 323 1.66 -5.98 -19.98
CA MET A 323 2.04 -5.61 -18.62
C MET A 323 2.92 -6.68 -17.99
N LEU A 324 2.57 -7.93 -18.23
CA LEU A 324 3.28 -9.14 -17.79
C LEU A 324 4.15 -9.67 -18.92
N ASP A 325 4.97 -10.66 -18.61
CA ASP A 325 5.70 -11.40 -19.64
C ASP A 325 4.70 -12.03 -20.61
N PRO A 326 4.82 -11.75 -21.92
CA PRO A 326 3.87 -12.26 -22.90
C PRO A 326 3.82 -13.79 -22.98
N THR A 327 4.94 -14.48 -22.69
CA THR A 327 4.98 -15.95 -22.69
C THR A 327 4.02 -16.59 -21.70
N GLY A 328 3.71 -15.88 -20.60
CA GLY A 328 2.78 -16.32 -19.57
C GLY A 328 1.31 -15.97 -19.83
N VAL A 329 1.02 -14.99 -20.71
CA VAL A 329 -0.35 -14.46 -20.88
C VAL A 329 -0.88 -14.57 -22.32
N ASP A 330 -0.01 -14.73 -23.29
CA ASP A 330 -0.38 -14.82 -24.71
C ASP A 330 0.16 -16.08 -25.38
N PRO A 331 -0.69 -17.10 -25.64
CA PRO A 331 -0.27 -18.36 -26.27
C PRO A 331 0.28 -18.22 -27.68
N TYR A 332 0.06 -17.09 -28.36
CA TYR A 332 0.52 -16.83 -29.71
C TYR A 332 1.78 -15.97 -29.79
N TYR A 333 2.30 -15.55 -28.63
CA TYR A 333 3.54 -14.78 -28.59
C TYR A 333 4.74 -15.63 -28.93
N THR A 334 5.54 -15.13 -29.87
CA THR A 334 6.75 -15.81 -30.38
C THR A 334 8.04 -15.03 -30.12
N GLY A 335 7.94 -13.94 -29.37
CA GLY A 335 9.09 -13.09 -29.02
C GLY A 335 9.90 -13.63 -27.83
N PRO A 336 10.84 -12.84 -27.33
CA PRO A 336 11.69 -13.24 -26.20
C PRO A 336 10.91 -13.39 -24.88
N ASP A 337 11.36 -14.32 -24.04
CA ASP A 337 10.95 -14.42 -22.63
C ASP A 337 11.68 -13.36 -21.83
N TRP A 338 10.93 -12.51 -21.14
CA TRP A 338 11.44 -11.39 -20.34
C TRP A 338 11.60 -11.74 -18.83
N GLY A 339 11.14 -12.90 -18.40
CA GLY A 339 11.29 -13.37 -17.02
C GLY A 339 10.42 -12.65 -16.02
N GLY A 340 9.13 -12.44 -16.32
CA GLY A 340 8.13 -11.92 -15.37
C GLY A 340 7.40 -10.67 -15.82
N TYR A 341 8.11 -9.63 -16.28
CA TYR A 341 7.50 -8.38 -16.77
C TYR A 341 7.97 -8.06 -18.19
N TYR A 342 7.07 -7.49 -18.98
CA TYR A 342 7.39 -7.08 -20.35
C TYR A 342 8.58 -6.13 -20.36
N GLN A 343 9.52 -6.34 -21.31
CA GLN A 343 10.79 -5.62 -21.44
C GLN A 343 11.71 -5.73 -20.21
N ALA A 344 11.50 -6.74 -19.37
CA ALA A 344 12.23 -6.95 -18.12
C ALA A 344 12.28 -5.68 -17.22
N THR A 345 11.30 -4.78 -17.33
CA THR A 345 11.23 -3.55 -16.52
C THR A 345 10.23 -3.69 -15.37
N ASP A 346 10.67 -3.35 -14.14
CA ASP A 346 9.80 -3.28 -12.97
C ASP A 346 9.34 -1.84 -12.67
N ILE A 347 9.91 -0.85 -13.36
CA ILE A 347 9.61 0.56 -13.16
C ILE A 347 8.15 0.85 -13.54
N GLY A 348 7.35 1.24 -12.55
CA GLY A 348 5.92 1.40 -12.71
C GLY A 348 5.51 2.34 -13.84
N TYR A 349 6.15 3.51 -13.97
CA TYR A 349 5.88 4.44 -15.06
C TYR A 349 6.14 3.82 -16.43
N LEU A 350 7.25 3.10 -16.58
CA LEU A 350 7.60 2.45 -17.86
C LEU A 350 6.67 1.29 -18.18
N ARG A 351 6.29 0.50 -17.18
CA ARG A 351 5.30 -0.58 -17.36
C ARG A 351 3.96 -0.05 -17.86
N PHE A 352 3.46 1.06 -17.30
CA PHE A 352 2.24 1.70 -17.81
C PHE A 352 2.40 2.21 -19.23
N ILE A 353 3.56 2.79 -19.58
CA ILE A 353 3.86 3.27 -20.93
C ILE A 353 3.93 2.10 -21.89
N PHE A 354 4.63 1.02 -21.58
CA PHE A 354 4.66 -0.17 -22.42
C PHE A 354 3.29 -0.82 -22.58
N TYR A 355 2.47 -0.83 -21.52
CA TYR A 355 1.15 -1.45 -21.60
C TYR A 355 0.15 -0.63 -22.41
N SER A 356 -0.03 0.65 -22.12
CA SER A 356 -1.10 1.48 -22.67
C SER A 356 -0.65 2.91 -23.07
N GLY A 357 0.63 3.11 -23.23
CA GLY A 357 1.24 4.38 -23.62
C GLY A 357 1.08 5.49 -22.57
N LEU A 358 1.49 6.69 -22.95
CA LEU A 358 1.27 7.90 -22.14
C LEU A 358 -0.22 8.17 -21.92
N ILE A 359 -1.09 7.79 -22.85
CA ILE A 359 -2.55 7.95 -22.69
C ILE A 359 -3.05 7.10 -21.53
N GLY A 360 -2.64 5.84 -21.43
CA GLY A 360 -3.00 4.96 -20.32
C GLY A 360 -2.36 5.36 -18.99
N LEU A 361 -1.09 5.77 -19.00
CA LEU A 361 -0.42 6.31 -17.81
C LEU A 361 -1.17 7.53 -17.26
N VAL A 362 -1.57 8.48 -18.11
CA VAL A 362 -2.35 9.65 -17.70
C VAL A 362 -3.72 9.23 -17.17
N ALA A 363 -4.40 8.26 -17.81
CA ALA A 363 -5.67 7.74 -17.34
C ALA A 363 -5.58 7.14 -15.93
N MET A 364 -4.54 6.33 -15.67
CA MET A 364 -4.28 5.74 -14.35
C MET A 364 -3.94 6.81 -13.31
N ALA A 365 -3.08 7.76 -13.65
CA ALA A 365 -2.71 8.86 -12.77
C ALA A 365 -3.94 9.71 -12.40
N LEU A 366 -4.79 10.04 -13.37
CA LEU A 366 -6.03 10.78 -13.13
C LEU A 366 -7.03 9.99 -12.29
N PHE A 367 -7.11 8.66 -12.44
CA PHE A 367 -7.95 7.82 -11.59
C PHE A 367 -7.53 7.92 -10.11
N ILE A 368 -6.26 7.70 -9.81
CA ILE A 368 -5.73 7.80 -8.44
C ILE A 368 -5.87 9.22 -7.88
N TRP A 369 -5.52 10.23 -8.70
CA TRP A 369 -5.73 11.63 -8.35
C TRP A 369 -7.18 11.93 -7.98
N LYS A 370 -8.13 11.44 -8.79
CA LYS A 370 -9.56 11.66 -8.57
C LYS A 370 -10.04 11.01 -7.28
N ALA A 371 -9.59 9.79 -6.97
CA ALA A 371 -9.89 9.11 -5.72
C ALA A 371 -9.40 9.93 -4.51
N GLY A 372 -8.16 10.40 -4.54
CA GLY A 372 -7.61 11.29 -3.52
C GLY A 372 -8.38 12.62 -3.44
N ARG A 373 -8.71 13.23 -4.59
CA ARG A 373 -9.42 14.52 -4.64
C ARG A 373 -10.84 14.43 -4.07
N ILE A 374 -11.58 13.36 -4.35
CA ILE A 374 -12.90 13.10 -3.75
C ILE A 374 -12.76 13.02 -2.23
N SER A 375 -11.78 12.27 -1.73
CA SER A 375 -11.51 12.14 -0.29
C SER A 375 -11.13 13.49 0.35
N MET A 376 -10.30 14.33 -0.31
CA MET A 376 -9.96 15.68 0.15
C MET A 376 -11.18 16.59 0.26
N LEU A 377 -12.09 16.55 -0.73
CA LEU A 377 -13.32 17.35 -0.73
C LEU A 377 -14.29 16.90 0.34
N LYS A 378 -14.32 15.59 0.62
CA LYS A 378 -15.17 14.95 1.62
C LYS A 378 -14.69 15.25 3.04
N PHE A 379 -13.36 15.22 3.27
CA PHE A 379 -12.72 15.36 4.57
C PHE A 379 -11.77 16.55 4.60
N LYS A 380 -12.31 17.76 4.64
CA LYS A 380 -11.55 19.01 4.52
C LYS A 380 -10.48 19.19 5.60
N ASP A 381 -10.74 18.74 6.82
CA ASP A 381 -9.80 18.86 7.96
C ASP A 381 -8.65 17.84 7.88
N GLN A 382 -8.74 16.85 6.98
CA GLN A 382 -7.73 15.79 6.76
C GLN A 382 -7.11 15.81 5.35
N GLN A 383 -7.19 16.92 4.62
CA GLN A 383 -6.67 16.99 3.24
C GLN A 383 -5.20 16.60 3.13
N THR A 384 -4.38 16.98 4.11
CA THR A 384 -2.96 16.64 4.18
C THR A 384 -2.71 15.14 4.12
N LEU A 385 -3.56 14.33 4.78
CA LEU A 385 -3.48 12.88 4.71
C LEU A 385 -3.55 12.36 3.27
N PHE A 386 -4.52 12.85 2.50
CA PHE A 386 -4.73 12.40 1.12
C PHE A 386 -3.63 12.90 0.17
N TRP A 387 -3.06 14.10 0.43
CA TRP A 387 -1.87 14.55 -0.27
C TRP A 387 -0.66 13.64 -0.02
N LEU A 388 -0.44 13.22 1.23
CA LEU A 388 0.61 12.27 1.58
C LEU A 388 0.41 10.92 0.89
N LEU A 389 -0.82 10.39 0.89
CA LEU A 389 -1.14 9.16 0.21
C LEU A 389 -0.87 9.26 -1.31
N LEU A 390 -1.30 10.35 -1.95
CA LEU A 390 -0.99 10.58 -3.38
C LEU A 390 0.52 10.67 -3.63
N ALA A 391 1.26 11.37 -2.76
CA ALA A 391 2.71 11.46 -2.87
C ALA A 391 3.37 10.08 -2.78
N VAL A 392 2.93 9.22 -1.85
CA VAL A 392 3.41 7.84 -1.77
C VAL A 392 3.11 7.07 -3.04
N ASN A 393 1.87 7.16 -3.56
CA ASN A 393 1.48 6.43 -4.77
C ASN A 393 2.39 6.78 -5.97
N TYR A 394 2.55 8.08 -6.25
CA TYR A 394 3.36 8.50 -7.39
C TYR A 394 4.86 8.28 -7.18
N ALA A 395 5.35 8.36 -5.95
CA ALA A 395 6.74 8.03 -5.63
C ALA A 395 7.03 6.54 -5.79
N VAL A 396 6.11 5.67 -5.41
CA VAL A 396 6.25 4.21 -5.56
C VAL A 396 6.35 3.82 -7.04
N TRP A 397 5.67 4.50 -7.95
CA TRP A 397 5.72 4.22 -9.39
C TRP A 397 7.09 4.45 -10.03
N PHE A 398 8.03 5.15 -9.38
CA PHE A 398 9.43 5.16 -9.83
C PHE A 398 10.13 3.81 -9.65
N LYS A 399 9.54 2.90 -8.88
CA LYS A 399 10.09 1.56 -8.65
C LYS A 399 9.16 0.46 -9.18
N VAL A 400 7.87 0.49 -8.83
CA VAL A 400 6.92 -0.58 -9.15
C VAL A 400 5.56 -0.02 -9.55
N SER A 401 4.78 -0.76 -10.34
CA SER A 401 3.47 -0.35 -10.86
C SER A 401 2.29 -0.59 -9.89
N THR A 402 2.57 -0.78 -8.60
CA THR A 402 1.52 -0.97 -7.59
C THR A 402 0.86 0.36 -7.22
N ASP A 403 -0.43 0.34 -6.91
CA ASP A 403 -1.18 1.48 -6.43
C ASP A 403 -1.68 1.30 -4.99
N ILE A 404 -2.03 2.42 -4.35
CA ILE A 404 -2.57 2.45 -2.99
C ILE A 404 -4.10 2.62 -2.97
N PHE A 405 -4.78 2.32 -4.07
CA PHE A 405 -6.24 2.51 -4.14
C PHE A 405 -6.99 1.75 -3.05
N LEU A 406 -6.48 0.60 -2.59
CA LEU A 406 -7.07 -0.12 -1.46
C LEU A 406 -7.15 0.73 -0.18
N ALA A 407 -6.16 1.58 0.09
CA ALA A 407 -6.24 2.53 1.21
C ALA A 407 -7.29 3.62 0.93
N LEU A 408 -7.28 4.22 -0.27
CA LEU A 408 -8.23 5.27 -0.67
C LEU A 408 -9.68 4.78 -0.68
N ALA A 409 -9.93 3.55 -1.12
CA ALA A 409 -11.26 2.96 -1.19
C ALA A 409 -11.95 2.90 0.18
N LEU A 410 -11.21 2.64 1.27
CA LEU A 410 -11.77 2.68 2.63
C LEU A 410 -12.32 4.07 2.98
N PHE A 411 -11.62 5.14 2.60
CA PHE A 411 -12.08 6.51 2.85
C PHE A 411 -13.22 6.93 1.92
N LEU A 412 -13.23 6.44 0.67
CA LEU A 412 -14.32 6.72 -0.27
C LEU A 412 -15.68 6.22 0.22
N VAL A 413 -15.71 5.10 0.94
CA VAL A 413 -16.95 4.49 1.44
C VAL A 413 -17.40 4.99 2.84
N ILE A 414 -16.61 5.82 3.54
CA ILE A 414 -17.04 6.47 4.80
C ILE A 414 -18.18 7.46 4.53
N ASP A 415 -19.15 7.55 5.42
CA ASP A 415 -20.16 8.59 5.39
C ASP A 415 -19.57 9.92 5.88
N LYS A 416 -19.75 11.00 5.09
CA LYS A 416 -19.25 12.33 5.42
C LYS A 416 -19.89 12.89 6.69
N GLN A 417 -21.22 12.75 6.84
CA GLN A 417 -21.96 13.32 7.96
C GLN A 417 -21.51 12.67 9.28
N GLU A 418 -21.34 11.35 9.30
CA GLU A 418 -20.85 10.64 10.48
C GLU A 418 -19.45 11.07 10.92
N ASN A 419 -18.54 11.30 9.95
CA ASN A 419 -17.21 11.80 10.27
C ASN A 419 -17.28 13.23 10.84
N GLU A 420 -18.12 14.10 10.28
CA GLU A 420 -18.29 15.47 10.78
C GLU A 420 -18.89 15.50 12.21
N GLU A 421 -19.85 14.63 12.52
CA GLU A 421 -20.41 14.50 13.86
C GLU A 421 -19.35 14.03 14.87
N TYR A 422 -18.53 13.06 14.49
CA TYR A 422 -17.41 12.60 15.31
C TYR A 422 -16.40 13.72 15.58
N GLU A 423 -15.99 14.46 14.57
CA GLU A 423 -15.06 15.58 14.70
C GLU A 423 -15.63 16.72 15.60
N LYS A 424 -16.92 16.97 15.51
CA LYS A 424 -17.58 17.95 16.39
C LYS A 424 -17.53 17.50 17.87
N ARG A 425 -17.80 16.22 18.16
CA ARG A 425 -17.71 15.67 19.52
C ARG A 425 -16.28 15.79 20.10
N LEU A 426 -15.25 15.59 19.27
CA LEU A 426 -13.85 15.74 19.69
C LEU A 426 -13.44 17.18 20.03
N LYS A 427 -14.13 18.19 19.49
CA LYS A 427 -13.86 19.61 19.71
C LYS A 427 -14.61 20.18 20.93
N LEU A 428 -15.58 19.45 21.49
CA LEU A 428 -16.26 19.84 22.71
C LEU A 428 -15.33 19.61 23.91
N PRO A 429 -15.15 20.56 24.82
CA PRO A 429 -14.40 20.36 26.05
C PRO A 429 -15.11 19.27 26.89
N GLU A 430 -14.31 18.36 27.48
CA GLU A 430 -14.78 17.37 28.46
C GLU A 430 -15.25 18.07 29.74
#